data_fdba9dafba1b24ef90319dcb9967716e
#
_entry.id   fdba9dafba1b24ef90319dcb9967716e
#
_cell.length_a   1.000
_cell.length_b   1.000
_cell.length_c   1.000
_cell.angle_alpha   90.00
_cell.angle_beta   90.00
_cell.angle_gamma   90.00
#
_symmetry.space_group_name_H-M   'P 1'
#
loop_
_entity.id
_entity.type
_entity.pdbx_description
1 polymer ?
#
loop_
_entity_poly.entity_id
_entity_poly.type
_entity_poly.pdbx_seq_one_letter_code
_entity_poly.pdbx_strand_id
1 'polypeptide(L)'
;MQKILRIFSKEYANINQAALLLGCFTFLSQILALFRDKFIAHYIGPSAGLDAYYAAFRVPDLIFISIASLASVTVLIPFIIEKMPARQSTTGGNGETVTAEARKLMNDIFTIFLIVMVMVSFVAFLIMPYLVSFIAPGFLPIMQAKVVLFSRIMLLSPILMGLSNLFGTVTQLFRKFFIYSLSPIFYNIGIIIGITFLYPIFGINGLVLGVVLGALMHLLIQIFASFGCGFSPRFSFNINFTEIKKIAFTSLPRTLGLSFNNIALIAIIAFASYLSSGSISIFNFSFNLQSVPLNIIGISYAVAAFPTLVKSFSNQKKNEFKDHLKSTARQIVFWSMPVIFLFIVLRAQIVRVILGSGSFSWENTRLVAASLAIFSISVLAQGMVALLSRAYYAIGNTKRPLTVNLFCSVLIIILSFVFLRIFENVAVFRYFIESLLKVENIVGTEVLMLPLAYSVGTILNAILHWYFVRRDFMEHESFITKTFFQSLGASFFIGIVAY
;
A
#
# COMPACT_ATOMS: atom_id res chain seq x y z
N MET A 1 32.27 15.26 1.66
CA MET A 1 31.28 15.42 2.72
C MET A 1 30.37 16.64 2.50
N GLN A 2 30.89 17.86 2.27
CA GLN A 2 30.07 19.08 2.06
C GLN A 2 29.13 19.01 0.81
N LYS A 3 29.53 18.38 -0.31
CA LYS A 3 28.66 18.20 -1.50
C LYS A 3 27.46 17.27 -1.21
N ILE A 4 27.67 16.23 -0.40
CA ILE A 4 26.61 15.30 0.00
C ILE A 4 25.61 16.03 0.92
N LEU A 5 26.10 16.77 1.92
CA LEU A 5 25.26 17.57 2.81
C LEU A 5 24.43 18.62 2.06
N ARG A 6 24.97 19.22 0.99
CA ARG A 6 24.23 20.16 0.12
C ARG A 6 23.08 19.48 -0.64
N ILE A 7 23.21 18.21 -1.06
CA ILE A 7 22.12 17.47 -1.72
C ILE A 7 21.01 17.20 -0.71
N PHE A 8 21.35 16.84 0.52
CA PHE A 8 20.39 16.61 1.61
C PHE A 8 19.65 17.87 2.06
N SER A 9 20.24 19.04 1.91
CA SER A 9 19.62 20.32 2.30
C SER A 9 18.90 21.04 1.14
N LYS A 10 18.95 20.49 -0.09
CA LYS A 10 18.38 21.13 -1.27
C LYS A 10 16.84 21.19 -1.20
N GLU A 11 16.31 22.41 -1.34
CA GLU A 11 14.90 22.68 -1.49
C GLU A 11 14.48 22.64 -2.95
N TYR A 12 13.36 21.99 -3.23
CA TYR A 12 12.82 21.89 -4.59
C TYR A 12 11.66 22.88 -4.75
N ALA A 13 11.96 24.05 -5.27
CA ALA A 13 10.95 25.10 -5.52
C ALA A 13 10.03 24.74 -6.69
N ASN A 14 10.53 24.01 -7.69
CA ASN A 14 9.76 23.63 -8.86
C ASN A 14 9.00 22.34 -8.62
N ILE A 15 7.66 22.38 -8.70
CA ILE A 15 6.76 21.24 -8.49
C ILE A 15 7.07 20.09 -9.46
N ASN A 16 7.42 20.39 -10.73
CA ASN A 16 7.72 19.35 -11.70
C ASN A 16 9.00 18.59 -11.36
N GLN A 17 10.04 19.27 -10.85
CA GLN A 17 11.27 18.63 -10.39
C GLN A 17 11.03 17.77 -9.16
N ALA A 18 10.21 18.24 -8.22
CA ALA A 18 9.81 17.46 -7.03
C ALA A 18 9.02 16.21 -7.42
N ALA A 19 8.07 16.33 -8.35
CA ALA A 19 7.28 15.22 -8.83
C ALA A 19 8.11 14.17 -9.57
N LEU A 20 9.03 14.60 -10.44
CA LEU A 20 9.96 13.71 -11.14
C LEU A 20 10.85 12.95 -10.15
N LEU A 21 11.40 13.66 -9.19
CA LEU A 21 12.25 13.08 -8.15
C LEU A 21 11.48 12.04 -7.34
N LEU A 22 10.30 12.38 -6.82
CA LEU A 22 9.44 11.46 -6.09
C LEU A 22 9.10 10.22 -6.94
N GLY A 23 8.78 10.39 -8.22
CA GLY A 23 8.52 9.31 -9.16
C GLY A 23 9.72 8.37 -9.35
N CYS A 24 10.92 8.92 -9.59
CA CYS A 24 12.14 8.14 -9.74
C CYS A 24 12.47 7.33 -8.47
N PHE A 25 12.36 7.94 -7.29
CA PHE A 25 12.63 7.24 -6.03
C PHE A 25 11.57 6.21 -5.69
N THR A 26 10.30 6.47 -6.00
CA THR A 26 9.23 5.47 -5.88
C THR A 26 9.52 4.26 -6.78
N PHE A 27 9.91 4.49 -8.03
CA PHE A 27 10.30 3.42 -8.96
C PHE A 27 11.51 2.63 -8.43
N LEU A 28 12.54 3.31 -7.95
CA LEU A 28 13.73 2.66 -7.36
C LEU A 28 13.35 1.84 -6.11
N SER A 29 12.46 2.35 -5.26
CA SER A 29 11.94 1.63 -4.11
C SER A 29 11.16 0.36 -4.50
N GLN A 30 10.39 0.40 -5.61
CA GLN A 30 9.69 -0.78 -6.14
C GLN A 30 10.68 -1.85 -6.66
N ILE A 31 11.74 -1.43 -7.36
CA ILE A 31 12.81 -2.34 -7.79
C ILE A 31 13.44 -3.00 -6.57
N LEU A 32 13.76 -2.22 -5.54
CA LEU A 32 14.37 -2.75 -4.32
C LEU A 32 13.43 -3.70 -3.56
N ALA A 33 12.11 -3.43 -3.59
CA ALA A 33 11.12 -4.34 -3.04
C ALA A 33 11.07 -5.67 -3.80
N LEU A 34 11.22 -5.67 -5.13
CA LEU A 34 11.36 -6.90 -5.92
C LEU A 34 12.64 -7.67 -5.58
N PHE A 35 13.76 -6.98 -5.39
CA PHE A 35 15.00 -7.62 -4.91
C PHE A 35 14.82 -8.23 -3.52
N ARG A 36 14.17 -7.52 -2.59
CA ARG A 36 13.81 -8.06 -1.28
C ARG A 36 13.00 -9.36 -1.41
N ASP A 37 11.96 -9.35 -2.24
CA ASP A 37 11.10 -10.53 -2.44
C ASP A 37 11.88 -11.68 -3.12
N LYS A 38 12.82 -11.37 -4.03
CA LYS A 38 13.75 -12.33 -4.60
C LYS A 38 14.63 -12.99 -3.53
N PHE A 39 15.18 -12.21 -2.61
CA PHE A 39 15.97 -12.77 -1.51
C PHE A 39 15.12 -13.63 -0.56
N ILE A 40 13.90 -13.19 -0.22
CA ILE A 40 12.96 -14.01 0.57
C ILE A 40 12.68 -15.34 -0.14
N ALA A 41 12.38 -15.30 -1.44
CA ALA A 41 12.12 -16.48 -2.24
C ALA A 41 13.34 -17.41 -2.31
N HIS A 42 14.55 -16.83 -2.48
CA HIS A 42 15.80 -17.58 -2.60
C HIS A 42 16.18 -18.31 -1.32
N TYR A 43 16.17 -17.61 -0.19
CA TYR A 43 16.65 -18.16 1.09
C TYR A 43 15.60 -19.00 1.81
N ILE A 44 14.31 -18.67 1.69
CA ILE A 44 13.24 -19.24 2.50
C ILE A 44 12.23 -20.00 1.63
N GLY A 45 11.77 -19.42 0.52
CA GLY A 45 10.70 -19.95 -0.31
C GLY A 45 9.34 -20.02 0.40
N PRO A 46 8.25 -20.39 -0.33
CA PRO A 46 6.95 -20.66 0.28
C PRO A 46 7.04 -21.79 1.30
N SER A 47 6.71 -21.49 2.54
CA SER A 47 6.86 -22.42 3.68
C SER A 47 5.99 -21.98 4.86
N ALA A 48 5.70 -22.90 5.77
CA ALA A 48 4.95 -22.59 6.99
C ALA A 48 5.59 -21.47 7.83
N GLY A 49 6.91 -21.38 7.84
CA GLY A 49 7.61 -20.31 8.55
C GLY A 49 7.43 -18.95 7.89
N LEU A 50 7.48 -18.89 6.56
CA LEU A 50 7.22 -17.65 5.80
C LEU A 50 5.74 -17.27 5.88
N ASP A 51 4.82 -18.24 5.92
CA ASP A 51 3.40 -18.00 6.16
C ASP A 51 3.17 -17.34 7.52
N ALA A 52 3.83 -17.83 8.57
CA ALA A 52 3.77 -17.21 9.89
C ALA A 52 4.31 -15.76 9.89
N TYR A 53 5.38 -15.52 9.16
CA TYR A 53 5.94 -14.17 8.98
C TYR A 53 4.93 -13.22 8.31
N TYR A 54 4.30 -13.62 7.20
CA TYR A 54 3.30 -12.79 6.52
C TYR A 54 2.00 -12.61 7.32
N ALA A 55 1.58 -13.63 8.05
CA ALA A 55 0.45 -13.52 8.97
C ALA A 55 0.74 -12.51 10.10
N ALA A 56 1.96 -12.50 10.62
CA ALA A 56 2.38 -11.62 11.70
C ALA A 56 2.33 -10.11 11.37
N PHE A 57 2.42 -9.73 10.10
CA PHE A 57 2.29 -8.34 9.67
C PHE A 57 0.89 -7.76 9.86
N ARG A 58 -0.16 -8.58 9.90
CA ARG A 58 -1.56 -8.11 9.78
C ARG A 58 -1.99 -7.17 10.90
N VAL A 59 -1.59 -7.46 12.15
CA VAL A 59 -1.90 -6.56 13.28
C VAL A 59 -1.07 -5.27 13.22
N PRO A 60 0.27 -5.31 13.08
CA PRO A 60 1.08 -4.12 12.90
C PRO A 60 0.62 -3.22 11.75
N ASP A 61 0.30 -3.80 10.59
CA ASP A 61 -0.18 -3.05 9.42
C ASP A 61 -1.54 -2.39 9.69
N LEU A 62 -2.47 -3.10 10.33
CA LEU A 62 -3.76 -2.53 10.69
C LEU A 62 -3.61 -1.35 11.65
N ILE A 63 -2.75 -1.46 12.67
CA ILE A 63 -2.45 -0.37 13.62
C ILE A 63 -1.84 0.82 12.87
N PHE A 64 -0.85 0.55 12.00
CA PHE A 64 -0.20 1.59 11.20
C PHE A 64 -1.20 2.33 10.32
N ILE A 65 -2.04 1.62 9.56
CA ILE A 65 -3.00 2.24 8.64
C ILE A 65 -4.10 2.98 9.41
N SER A 66 -4.57 2.42 10.53
CA SER A 66 -5.66 3.01 11.30
C SER A 66 -5.24 4.23 12.12
N ILE A 67 -4.01 4.30 12.62
CA ILE A 67 -3.55 5.37 13.51
C ILE A 67 -2.58 6.32 12.79
N ALA A 68 -1.58 5.78 12.09
CA ALA A 68 -0.58 6.62 11.44
C ALA A 68 -1.16 7.44 10.27
N SER A 69 -2.27 6.99 9.67
CA SER A 69 -2.98 7.77 8.66
C SER A 69 -3.68 9.02 9.23
N LEU A 70 -4.03 9.04 10.53
CA LEU A 70 -4.55 10.23 11.21
C LEU A 70 -3.51 11.34 11.25
N ALA A 71 -2.23 10.98 11.41
CA ALA A 71 -1.09 11.89 11.41
C ALA A 71 -0.44 12.03 10.00
N SER A 72 -1.20 11.79 8.94
CA SER A 72 -0.65 11.82 7.57
C SER A 72 -0.38 13.25 7.10
N VAL A 73 0.62 13.38 6.26
CA VAL A 73 1.05 14.63 5.61
C VAL A 73 -0.10 15.44 5.03
N THR A 74 -1.02 14.77 4.33
CA THR A 74 -2.16 15.42 3.65
C THR A 74 -3.19 16.00 4.62
N VAL A 75 -3.20 15.54 5.87
CA VAL A 75 -4.07 16.07 6.93
C VAL A 75 -3.35 17.18 7.69
N LEU A 76 -2.09 16.95 8.07
CA LEU A 76 -1.37 17.85 8.97
C LEU A 76 -0.89 19.13 8.29
N ILE A 77 -0.46 19.07 7.02
CA ILE A 77 0.09 20.26 6.33
C ILE A 77 -0.89 21.46 6.34
N PRO A 78 -2.18 21.32 6.00
CA PRO A 78 -3.11 22.46 6.03
C PRO A 78 -3.18 23.13 7.42
N PHE A 79 -3.28 22.35 8.50
CA PHE A 79 -3.34 22.89 9.87
C PHE A 79 -2.05 23.56 10.30
N ILE A 80 -0.89 23.07 9.86
CA ILE A 80 0.41 23.66 10.17
C ILE A 80 0.58 24.99 9.40
N ILE A 81 0.20 25.00 8.10
CA ILE A 81 0.29 26.21 7.26
C ILE A 81 -0.63 27.31 7.77
N GLU A 82 -1.82 26.99 8.29
CA GLU A 82 -2.74 27.97 8.89
C GLU A 82 -2.08 28.75 10.03
N LYS A 83 -1.12 28.13 10.74
CA LYS A 83 -0.36 28.72 11.85
C LYS A 83 1.00 29.29 11.45
N MET A 84 1.35 29.24 10.17
CA MET A 84 2.55 29.90 9.63
C MET A 84 2.21 31.31 9.16
N PRO A 85 3.13 32.30 9.26
CA PRO A 85 2.88 33.64 8.77
C PRO A 85 2.60 33.61 7.26
N ALA A 86 1.63 34.44 6.83
CA ALA A 86 1.37 34.64 5.40
C ALA A 86 2.69 34.98 4.71
N ARG A 87 3.02 34.24 3.64
CA ARG A 87 4.26 34.39 2.86
C ARG A 87 4.37 35.83 2.38
N GLN A 88 5.12 36.68 3.08
CA GLN A 88 5.56 37.94 2.51
C GLN A 88 6.55 37.60 1.38
N SER A 89 6.12 37.87 0.17
CA SER A 89 6.95 37.82 -1.04
C SER A 89 7.98 38.95 -0.99
N THR A 90 9.02 38.78 -0.20
CA THR A 90 10.19 39.67 -0.21
C THR A 90 11.43 38.84 -0.46
N THR A 91 12.06 39.13 -1.57
CA THR A 91 13.41 38.82 -2.01
C THR A 91 14.41 38.63 -0.87
N GLY A 92 15.07 37.47 -0.89
CA GLY A 92 16.42 37.33 -0.33
C GLY A 92 16.52 36.82 1.10
N GLY A 93 16.85 35.52 1.20
CA GLY A 93 17.73 35.02 2.27
C GLY A 93 17.10 34.75 3.64
N ASN A 94 17.28 33.52 4.04
CA ASN A 94 17.12 32.94 5.37
C ASN A 94 15.74 32.33 5.68
N GLY A 95 15.78 31.02 5.72
CA GLY A 95 14.90 30.00 6.27
C GLY A 95 13.52 30.42 6.80
N GLU A 96 12.45 29.84 6.22
CA GLU A 96 11.12 29.87 6.82
C GLU A 96 11.20 29.42 8.29
N THR A 97 11.08 30.34 9.22
CA THR A 97 11.10 30.03 10.65
C THR A 97 9.71 29.51 11.05
N VAL A 98 9.69 28.29 11.60
CA VAL A 98 8.46 27.72 12.19
C VAL A 98 8.02 28.62 13.33
N THR A 99 6.79 29.18 13.25
CA THR A 99 6.22 29.99 14.32
C THR A 99 6.13 29.19 15.62
N ALA A 100 6.11 29.90 16.75
CA ALA A 100 5.94 29.27 18.06
C ALA A 100 4.63 28.46 18.13
N GLU A 101 3.55 28.95 17.50
CA GLU A 101 2.25 28.26 17.44
C GLU A 101 2.30 27.00 16.58
N ALA A 102 2.88 27.05 15.38
CA ALA A 102 3.05 25.89 14.54
C ALA A 102 3.94 24.83 15.22
N ARG A 103 5.02 25.26 15.89
CA ARG A 103 5.88 24.37 16.69
C ARG A 103 5.14 23.75 17.86
N LYS A 104 4.30 24.51 18.57
CA LYS A 104 3.47 23.98 19.65
C LYS A 104 2.50 22.93 19.12
N LEU A 105 1.76 23.22 18.04
CA LEU A 105 0.85 22.25 17.42
C LEU A 105 1.56 20.95 17.03
N MET A 106 2.75 21.05 16.42
CA MET A 106 3.54 19.88 16.03
C MET A 106 4.00 19.07 17.24
N ASN A 107 4.39 19.72 18.34
CA ASN A 107 4.76 19.06 19.59
C ASN A 107 3.54 18.38 20.26
N ASP A 108 2.37 19.02 20.23
CA ASP A 108 1.11 18.45 20.74
C ASP A 108 0.73 17.18 19.95
N ILE A 109 0.80 17.26 18.61
CA ILE A 109 0.55 16.12 17.72
C ILE A 109 1.56 15.00 17.98
N PHE A 110 2.86 15.32 18.06
CA PHE A 110 3.93 14.35 18.35
C PHE A 110 3.67 13.62 19.67
N THR A 111 3.34 14.36 20.72
CA THR A 111 3.12 13.80 22.07
C THR A 111 1.93 12.88 22.10
N ILE A 112 0.76 13.33 21.59
CA ILE A 112 -0.46 12.50 21.54
C ILE A 112 -0.26 11.29 20.65
N PHE A 113 0.31 11.47 19.46
CA PHE A 113 0.55 10.39 18.53
C PHE A 113 1.42 9.30 19.17
N LEU A 114 2.53 9.69 19.80
CA LEU A 114 3.42 8.73 20.47
C LEU A 114 2.72 7.99 21.60
N ILE A 115 1.99 8.71 22.47
CA ILE A 115 1.23 8.08 23.56
C ILE A 115 0.19 7.10 23.03
N VAL A 116 -0.61 7.49 22.03
CA VAL A 116 -1.64 6.64 21.44
C VAL A 116 -1.02 5.41 20.74
N MET A 117 0.06 5.60 19.98
CA MET A 117 0.72 4.49 19.28
C MET A 117 1.33 3.49 20.26
N VAL A 118 2.00 3.95 21.31
CA VAL A 118 2.58 3.09 22.34
C VAL A 118 1.47 2.36 23.12
N MET A 119 0.41 3.08 23.52
CA MET A 119 -0.71 2.50 24.25
C MET A 119 -1.43 1.43 23.41
N VAL A 120 -1.76 1.71 22.15
CA VAL A 120 -2.45 0.75 21.28
C VAL A 120 -1.53 -0.45 20.96
N SER A 121 -0.24 -0.21 20.72
CA SER A 121 0.73 -1.29 20.52
C SER A 121 0.90 -2.14 21.77
N PHE A 122 0.90 -1.54 22.94
CA PHE A 122 0.96 -2.25 24.23
C PHE A 122 -0.29 -3.11 24.47
N VAL A 123 -1.48 -2.54 24.23
CA VAL A 123 -2.73 -3.32 24.32
C VAL A 123 -2.71 -4.48 23.32
N ALA A 124 -2.32 -4.21 22.06
CA ALA A 124 -2.20 -5.25 21.04
C ALA A 124 -1.18 -6.33 21.45
N PHE A 125 -0.04 -5.95 22.07
CA PHE A 125 0.95 -6.91 22.60
C PHE A 125 0.35 -7.87 23.63
N LEU A 126 -0.48 -7.36 24.53
CA LEU A 126 -1.13 -8.18 25.58
C LEU A 126 -2.17 -9.13 24.98
N ILE A 127 -3.03 -8.63 24.08
CA ILE A 127 -4.12 -9.42 23.49
C ILE A 127 -3.67 -10.20 22.23
N MET A 128 -2.39 -10.17 21.85
CA MET A 128 -1.88 -10.79 20.63
C MET A 128 -2.26 -12.27 20.46
N PRO A 129 -2.21 -13.13 21.50
CA PRO A 129 -2.64 -14.53 21.36
C PRO A 129 -4.08 -14.66 20.86
N TYR A 130 -5.00 -13.83 21.37
CA TYR A 130 -6.40 -13.81 20.92
C TYR A 130 -6.52 -13.28 19.48
N LEU A 131 -5.79 -12.22 19.13
CA LEU A 131 -5.81 -11.68 17.78
C LEU A 131 -5.31 -12.70 16.75
N VAL A 132 -4.26 -13.43 17.06
CA VAL A 132 -3.70 -14.47 16.17
C VAL A 132 -4.68 -15.62 15.95
N SER A 133 -5.49 -15.97 16.93
CA SER A 133 -6.55 -16.99 16.78
C SER A 133 -7.61 -16.58 15.73
N PHE A 134 -7.81 -15.27 15.50
CA PHE A 134 -8.68 -14.76 14.43
C PHE A 134 -7.97 -14.59 13.09
N ILE A 135 -6.66 -14.27 13.10
CA ILE A 135 -5.88 -13.99 11.88
C ILE A 135 -5.39 -15.26 11.21
N ALA A 136 -5.05 -16.26 11.99
CA ALA A 136 -4.54 -17.54 11.49
C ALA A 136 -5.18 -18.71 12.25
N PRO A 137 -6.53 -18.86 12.19
CA PRO A 137 -7.26 -19.88 12.94
C PRO A 137 -6.92 -21.30 12.50
N GLY A 138 -6.51 -21.49 11.24
CA GLY A 138 -6.13 -22.81 10.69
C GLY A 138 -4.71 -23.26 11.06
N PHE A 139 -3.90 -22.41 11.69
CA PHE A 139 -2.56 -22.81 12.10
C PHE A 139 -2.58 -23.66 13.35
N LEU A 140 -1.69 -24.66 13.39
CA LEU A 140 -1.41 -25.44 14.60
C LEU A 140 -0.92 -24.52 15.75
N PRO A 141 -1.16 -24.89 17.03
CA PRO A 141 -0.80 -24.05 18.18
C PRO A 141 0.67 -23.60 18.21
N ILE A 142 1.61 -24.49 17.80
CA ILE A 142 3.04 -24.17 17.70
C ILE A 142 3.27 -23.04 16.66
N MET A 143 2.54 -23.06 15.56
CA MET A 143 2.68 -22.05 14.51
C MET A 143 2.01 -20.74 14.92
N GLN A 144 0.86 -20.81 15.59
CA GLN A 144 0.22 -19.62 16.18
C GLN A 144 1.13 -18.93 17.20
N ALA A 145 1.84 -19.70 18.04
CA ALA A 145 2.82 -19.17 18.99
C ALA A 145 3.96 -18.40 18.27
N LYS A 146 4.43 -18.89 17.11
CA LYS A 146 5.40 -18.18 16.27
C LYS A 146 4.82 -16.87 15.73
N VAL A 147 3.58 -16.89 15.22
CA VAL A 147 2.90 -15.66 14.75
C VAL A 147 2.78 -14.64 15.87
N VAL A 148 2.42 -15.08 17.10
CA VAL A 148 2.36 -14.20 18.28
C VAL A 148 3.71 -13.55 18.56
N LEU A 149 4.79 -14.36 18.60
CA LEU A 149 6.14 -13.84 18.81
C LEU A 149 6.55 -12.84 17.74
N PHE A 150 6.37 -13.18 16.47
CA PHE A 150 6.73 -12.32 15.34
C PHE A 150 5.92 -11.03 15.35
N SER A 151 4.61 -11.10 15.57
CA SER A 151 3.74 -9.92 15.65
C SER A 151 4.15 -9.01 16.80
N ARG A 152 4.48 -9.57 17.98
CA ARG A 152 4.94 -8.77 19.13
C ARG A 152 6.22 -7.99 18.82
N ILE A 153 7.20 -8.62 18.17
CA ILE A 153 8.42 -7.93 17.73
C ILE A 153 8.09 -6.86 16.68
N MET A 154 7.24 -7.18 15.70
CA MET A 154 6.85 -6.27 14.64
C MET A 154 5.99 -5.09 15.12
N LEU A 155 5.38 -5.13 16.31
CA LEU A 155 4.64 -3.97 16.87
C LEU A 155 5.52 -2.73 17.07
N LEU A 156 6.84 -2.86 17.10
CA LEU A 156 7.74 -1.71 17.07
C LEU A 156 7.69 -0.98 15.71
N SER A 157 7.45 -1.71 14.61
CA SER A 157 7.43 -1.13 13.26
C SER A 157 6.37 -0.03 13.07
N PRO A 158 5.07 -0.19 13.42
CA PRO A 158 4.09 0.86 13.29
C PRO A 158 4.40 2.11 14.13
N ILE A 159 5.03 1.97 15.30
CA ILE A 159 5.47 3.10 16.11
C ILE A 159 6.56 3.88 15.35
N LEU A 160 7.60 3.19 14.91
CA LEU A 160 8.73 3.79 14.19
C LEU A 160 8.30 4.43 12.86
N MET A 161 7.51 3.71 12.06
CA MET A 161 7.00 4.20 10.77
C MET A 161 6.02 5.35 10.93
N GLY A 162 5.17 5.31 11.95
CA GLY A 162 4.24 6.38 12.25
C GLY A 162 4.94 7.67 12.69
N LEU A 163 5.94 7.56 13.56
CA LEU A 163 6.83 8.69 13.91
C LEU A 163 7.55 9.21 12.67
N SER A 164 8.05 8.32 11.82
CA SER A 164 8.70 8.71 10.58
C SER A 164 7.77 9.49 9.64
N ASN A 165 6.48 9.16 9.57
CA ASN A 165 5.49 9.93 8.82
C ASN A 165 5.30 11.35 9.38
N LEU A 166 5.32 11.52 10.71
CA LEU A 166 5.28 12.86 11.32
C LEU A 166 6.49 13.70 10.93
N PHE A 167 7.70 13.17 11.05
CA PHE A 167 8.91 13.86 10.59
C PHE A 167 8.90 14.09 9.08
N GLY A 168 8.35 13.13 8.30
CA GLY A 168 8.12 13.23 6.87
C GLY A 168 7.19 14.40 6.49
N THR A 169 6.23 14.74 7.35
CA THR A 169 5.38 15.94 7.17
C THR A 169 6.22 17.22 7.26
N VAL A 170 7.17 17.29 8.19
CA VAL A 170 8.10 18.42 8.31
C VAL A 170 8.97 18.55 7.06
N THR A 171 9.60 17.46 6.63
CA THR A 171 10.48 17.47 5.45
C THR A 171 9.74 17.85 4.17
N GLN A 172 8.48 17.46 4.03
CA GLN A 172 7.64 17.88 2.90
C GLN A 172 7.20 19.34 3.00
N LEU A 173 6.88 19.83 4.20
CA LEU A 173 6.53 21.23 4.43
C LEU A 173 7.67 22.15 3.98
N PHE A 174 8.94 21.79 4.31
CA PHE A 174 10.16 22.48 3.89
C PHE A 174 10.67 22.07 2.50
N ARG A 175 9.85 21.36 1.69
CA ARG A 175 10.16 20.94 0.32
C ARG A 175 11.45 20.12 0.17
N LYS A 176 11.89 19.42 1.21
CA LYS A 176 13.05 18.51 1.20
C LYS A 176 12.63 17.13 0.67
N PHE A 177 12.07 17.09 -0.53
CA PHE A 177 11.49 15.89 -1.14
C PHE A 177 12.48 14.76 -1.38
N PHE A 178 13.78 15.09 -1.56
CA PHE A 178 14.83 14.08 -1.74
C PHE A 178 14.89 13.12 -0.55
N ILE A 179 14.99 13.66 0.66
CA ILE A 179 15.11 12.83 1.87
C ILE A 179 13.81 12.09 2.16
N TYR A 180 12.68 12.76 1.95
CA TYR A 180 11.39 12.12 2.10
C TYR A 180 11.26 10.86 1.22
N SER A 181 11.66 10.96 -0.06
CA SER A 181 11.56 9.87 -1.02
C SER A 181 12.61 8.77 -0.80
N LEU A 182 13.68 9.05 -0.07
CA LEU A 182 14.74 8.09 0.24
C LEU A 182 14.32 7.09 1.35
N SER A 183 13.40 7.46 2.22
CA SER A 183 13.01 6.66 3.39
C SER A 183 12.48 5.26 3.05
N PRO A 184 11.58 5.06 2.05
CA PRO A 184 11.12 3.73 1.67
C PRO A 184 12.25 2.81 1.15
N ILE A 185 13.31 3.39 0.58
CA ILE A 185 14.50 2.65 0.14
C ILE A 185 15.22 2.07 1.36
N PHE A 186 15.44 2.89 2.38
CA PHE A 186 16.08 2.44 3.63
C PHE A 186 15.26 1.36 4.36
N TYR A 187 13.93 1.43 4.29
CA TYR A 187 13.06 0.37 4.81
C TYR A 187 13.33 -0.98 4.13
N ASN A 188 13.37 -0.99 2.79
CA ASN A 188 13.67 -2.21 2.05
C ASN A 188 15.10 -2.71 2.28
N ILE A 189 16.09 -1.80 2.39
CA ILE A 189 17.48 -2.16 2.72
C ILE A 189 17.55 -2.85 4.09
N GLY A 190 16.84 -2.33 5.11
CA GLY A 190 16.82 -2.96 6.43
C GLY A 190 16.26 -4.38 6.40
N ILE A 191 15.20 -4.64 5.62
CA ILE A 191 14.67 -5.99 5.44
C ILE A 191 15.68 -6.87 4.69
N ILE A 192 16.34 -6.37 3.65
CA ILE A 192 17.39 -7.11 2.92
C ILE A 192 18.55 -7.48 3.85
N ILE A 193 18.99 -6.57 4.71
CA ILE A 193 19.98 -6.85 5.76
C ILE A 193 19.48 -7.96 6.68
N GLY A 194 18.19 -7.91 7.08
CA GLY A 194 17.55 -8.95 7.85
C GLY A 194 17.64 -10.33 7.20
N ILE A 195 17.38 -10.40 5.90
CA ILE A 195 17.42 -11.66 5.13
C ILE A 195 18.85 -12.15 4.95
N THR A 196 19.79 -11.29 4.59
CA THR A 196 21.14 -11.69 4.19
C THR A 196 22.06 -11.96 5.38
N PHE A 197 21.93 -11.18 6.46
CA PHE A 197 22.83 -11.25 7.61
C PHE A 197 22.19 -11.82 8.88
N LEU A 198 20.92 -11.49 9.16
CA LEU A 198 20.28 -11.94 10.40
C LEU A 198 19.57 -13.28 10.25
N TYR A 199 19.03 -13.58 9.08
CA TYR A 199 18.35 -14.86 8.83
C TYR A 199 19.29 -16.08 8.99
N PRO A 200 20.55 -16.08 8.49
CA PRO A 200 21.47 -17.20 8.70
C PRO A 200 21.77 -17.49 10.17
N ILE A 201 21.67 -16.48 11.05
CA ILE A 201 22.00 -16.60 12.49
C ILE A 201 20.75 -16.94 13.31
N PHE A 202 19.64 -16.25 13.05
CA PHE A 202 18.42 -16.29 13.88
C PHE A 202 17.22 -16.98 13.17
N GLY A 203 17.42 -17.53 11.97
CA GLY A 203 16.33 -18.05 11.17
C GLY A 203 15.29 -16.99 10.85
N ILE A 204 14.01 -17.33 10.84
CA ILE A 204 12.92 -16.39 10.51
C ILE A 204 12.84 -15.22 11.49
N ASN A 205 13.26 -15.37 12.74
CA ASN A 205 13.38 -14.25 13.67
C ASN A 205 14.29 -13.13 13.10
N GLY A 206 15.36 -13.49 12.39
CA GLY A 206 16.26 -12.54 11.74
C GLY A 206 15.55 -11.72 10.66
N LEU A 207 14.63 -12.34 9.90
CA LEU A 207 13.80 -11.64 8.93
C LEU A 207 12.84 -10.64 9.63
N VAL A 208 12.22 -11.07 10.73
CA VAL A 208 11.34 -10.22 11.57
C VAL A 208 12.11 -9.01 12.13
N LEU A 209 13.33 -9.24 12.64
CA LEU A 209 14.21 -8.17 13.12
C LEU A 209 14.62 -7.23 11.98
N GLY A 210 14.80 -7.74 10.76
CA GLY A 210 15.06 -6.94 9.57
C GLY A 210 13.95 -5.94 9.26
N VAL A 211 12.69 -6.27 9.52
CA VAL A 211 11.56 -5.35 9.37
C VAL A 211 11.66 -4.20 10.37
N VAL A 212 11.96 -4.50 11.62
CA VAL A 212 12.13 -3.48 12.67
C VAL A 212 13.34 -2.60 12.37
N LEU A 213 14.46 -3.20 11.91
CA LEU A 213 15.65 -2.47 11.46
C LEU A 213 15.31 -1.53 10.29
N GLY A 214 14.55 -2.00 9.31
CA GLY A 214 14.08 -1.19 8.19
C GLY A 214 13.23 0.00 8.65
N ALA A 215 12.29 -0.23 9.57
CA ALA A 215 11.46 0.83 10.15
C ALA A 215 12.31 1.84 10.95
N LEU A 216 13.32 1.37 11.66
CA LEU A 216 14.27 2.25 12.36
C LEU A 216 15.10 3.10 11.37
N MET A 217 15.65 2.49 10.33
CA MET A 217 16.40 3.21 9.29
C MET A 217 15.53 4.26 8.59
N HIS A 218 14.27 3.91 8.28
CA HIS A 218 13.27 4.82 7.71
C HIS A 218 13.02 6.03 8.64
N LEU A 219 12.90 5.80 9.94
CA LEU A 219 12.72 6.86 10.93
C LEU A 219 13.97 7.74 11.07
N LEU A 220 15.15 7.13 11.22
CA LEU A 220 16.40 7.88 11.45
C LEU A 220 16.67 8.89 10.35
N ILE A 221 16.49 8.52 9.07
CA ILE A 221 16.72 9.46 7.96
C ILE A 221 15.75 10.66 8.03
N GLN A 222 14.51 10.47 8.45
CA GLN A 222 13.53 11.54 8.60
C GLN A 222 13.84 12.44 9.82
N ILE A 223 14.31 11.86 10.91
CA ILE A 223 14.74 12.62 12.10
C ILE A 223 15.90 13.56 11.73
N PHE A 224 16.96 13.04 11.10
CA PHE A 224 18.10 13.86 10.68
C PHE A 224 17.68 14.99 9.75
N ALA A 225 16.77 14.73 8.82
CA ALA A 225 16.23 15.74 7.93
C ALA A 225 15.42 16.80 8.64
N SER A 226 14.60 16.40 9.59
CA SER A 226 13.73 17.30 10.37
C SER A 226 14.55 18.26 11.25
N PHE A 227 15.62 17.76 11.88
CA PHE A 227 16.55 18.62 12.62
C PHE A 227 17.20 19.68 11.73
N GLY A 228 17.58 19.30 10.50
CA GLY A 228 18.06 20.24 9.49
C GLY A 228 17.03 21.26 9.01
N CYS A 229 15.73 21.09 9.34
CA CYS A 229 14.66 22.08 9.14
C CYS A 229 14.39 22.95 10.38
N GLY A 230 15.20 22.83 11.43
CA GLY A 230 15.01 23.57 12.67
C GLY A 230 13.84 23.06 13.53
N PHE A 231 13.31 21.87 13.23
CA PHE A 231 12.29 21.22 14.06
C PHE A 231 12.90 20.12 14.90
N SER A 232 12.88 20.32 16.21
CA SER A 232 13.20 19.33 17.23
C SER A 232 11.94 19.04 18.03
N PRO A 233 11.38 17.82 17.98
CA PRO A 233 10.16 17.52 18.73
C PRO A 233 10.43 17.57 20.23
N ARG A 234 9.48 18.13 20.97
CA ARG A 234 9.48 18.18 22.43
C ARG A 234 8.16 17.66 22.95
N PHE A 235 8.19 16.98 24.09
CA PHE A 235 6.97 16.60 24.76
C PHE A 235 6.21 17.85 25.21
N SER A 236 4.93 17.89 24.87
CA SER A 236 4.01 18.96 25.28
C SER A 236 3.15 18.45 26.43
N PHE A 237 3.18 19.17 27.57
CA PHE A 237 2.33 18.86 28.72
C PHE A 237 1.04 19.67 28.74
N ASN A 238 0.99 20.78 27.96
CA ASN A 238 -0.19 21.61 27.82
C ASN A 238 -0.79 21.50 26.44
N ILE A 239 -1.50 20.38 26.21
CA ILE A 239 -2.01 19.96 24.91
C ILE A 239 -3.33 20.66 24.60
N ASN A 240 -3.46 21.20 23.40
CA ASN A 240 -4.72 21.73 22.89
C ASN A 240 -5.60 20.62 22.33
N PHE A 241 -6.37 19.95 23.20
CA PHE A 241 -7.24 18.85 22.81
C PHE A 241 -8.30 19.22 21.77
N THR A 242 -8.74 20.49 21.73
CA THR A 242 -9.74 20.95 20.76
C THR A 242 -9.21 20.87 19.32
N GLU A 243 -7.98 21.33 19.11
CA GLU A 243 -7.33 21.23 17.77
C GLU A 243 -7.03 19.79 17.38
N ILE A 244 -6.52 18.99 18.31
CA ILE A 244 -6.24 17.56 18.07
C ILE A 244 -7.52 16.81 17.69
N LYS A 245 -8.62 17.05 18.40
CA LYS A 245 -9.93 16.48 18.11
C LYS A 245 -10.40 16.87 16.70
N LYS A 246 -10.26 18.13 16.29
CA LYS A 246 -10.60 18.61 14.94
C LYS A 246 -9.79 17.86 13.88
N ILE A 247 -8.47 17.70 14.06
CA ILE A 247 -7.59 16.95 13.15
C ILE A 247 -8.04 15.49 13.06
N ALA A 248 -8.26 14.82 14.19
CA ALA A 248 -8.67 13.42 14.25
C ALA A 248 -10.02 13.19 13.53
N PHE A 249 -11.03 14.01 13.81
CA PHE A 249 -12.35 13.87 13.15
C PHE A 249 -12.30 14.15 11.64
N THR A 250 -11.44 15.06 11.19
CA THR A 250 -11.25 15.33 9.75
C THR A 250 -10.63 14.13 9.03
N SER A 251 -9.74 13.40 9.71
CA SER A 251 -9.03 12.24 9.16
C SER A 251 -9.83 10.94 9.20
N LEU A 252 -10.74 10.80 10.18
CA LEU A 252 -11.42 9.55 10.52
C LEU A 252 -12.11 8.86 9.33
N PRO A 253 -12.92 9.55 8.48
CA PRO A 253 -13.61 8.87 7.38
C PRO A 253 -12.66 8.26 6.34
N ARG A 254 -11.54 8.94 6.09
CA ARG A 254 -10.50 8.45 5.19
C ARG A 254 -9.79 7.23 5.77
N THR A 255 -9.44 7.29 7.04
CA THR A 255 -8.79 6.19 7.76
C THR A 255 -9.65 4.94 7.78
N LEU A 256 -10.94 5.06 8.08
CA LEU A 256 -11.89 3.95 8.04
C LEU A 256 -11.96 3.33 6.63
N GLY A 257 -12.01 4.14 5.58
CA GLY A 257 -12.01 3.65 4.20
C GLY A 257 -10.77 2.81 3.83
N LEU A 258 -9.59 3.19 4.33
CA LEU A 258 -8.36 2.43 4.14
C LEU A 258 -8.32 1.16 4.99
N SER A 259 -8.85 1.20 6.21
CA SER A 259 -8.87 0.07 7.13
C SER A 259 -9.75 -1.09 6.64
N PHE A 260 -10.86 -0.84 5.96
CA PHE A 260 -11.75 -1.89 5.45
C PHE A 260 -11.07 -2.81 4.43
N ASN A 261 -10.25 -2.26 3.52
CA ASN A 261 -9.50 -3.09 2.58
C ASN A 261 -8.50 -4.02 3.31
N ASN A 262 -7.88 -3.54 4.39
CA ASN A 262 -7.00 -4.37 5.22
C ASN A 262 -7.74 -5.45 6.00
N ILE A 263 -8.97 -5.19 6.44
CA ILE A 263 -9.82 -6.21 7.07
C ILE A 263 -10.12 -7.34 6.08
N ALA A 264 -10.41 -7.03 4.81
CA ALA A 264 -10.57 -8.06 3.79
C ALA A 264 -9.30 -8.90 3.58
N LEU A 265 -8.12 -8.25 3.58
CA LEU A 265 -6.84 -8.97 3.47
C LEU A 265 -6.56 -9.84 4.71
N ILE A 266 -6.92 -9.39 5.92
CA ILE A 266 -6.83 -10.20 7.14
C ILE A 266 -7.71 -11.45 7.02
N ALA A 267 -8.94 -11.31 6.56
CA ALA A 267 -9.86 -12.43 6.35
C ALA A 267 -9.31 -13.42 5.29
N ILE A 268 -8.73 -12.92 4.20
CA ILE A 268 -8.08 -13.76 3.19
C ILE A 268 -6.93 -14.56 3.81
N ILE A 269 -6.10 -13.95 4.65
CA ILE A 269 -5.02 -14.67 5.36
C ILE A 269 -5.59 -15.70 6.35
N ALA A 270 -6.70 -15.38 7.02
CA ALA A 270 -7.38 -16.33 7.89
C ALA A 270 -7.85 -17.57 7.10
N PHE A 271 -8.47 -17.39 5.93
CA PHE A 271 -8.82 -18.52 5.06
C PHE A 271 -7.57 -19.26 4.57
N ALA A 272 -6.53 -18.54 4.13
CA ALA A 272 -5.28 -19.14 3.66
C ALA A 272 -4.58 -19.97 4.74
N SER A 273 -4.79 -19.68 6.03
CA SER A 273 -4.19 -20.44 7.13
C SER A 273 -4.73 -21.87 7.26
N TYR A 274 -5.91 -22.17 6.70
CA TYR A 274 -6.47 -23.52 6.64
C TYR A 274 -5.94 -24.34 5.46
N LEU A 275 -5.29 -23.70 4.49
CA LEU A 275 -4.80 -24.32 3.28
C LEU A 275 -3.42 -24.94 3.49
N SER A 276 -2.88 -25.53 2.43
CA SER A 276 -1.55 -26.13 2.45
C SER A 276 -0.46 -25.13 2.84
N SER A 277 0.61 -25.63 3.49
CA SER A 277 1.78 -24.83 3.87
C SER A 277 2.38 -24.11 2.66
N GLY A 278 2.69 -22.82 2.81
CA GLY A 278 3.15 -21.94 1.73
C GLY A 278 2.06 -21.15 1.04
N SER A 279 0.77 -21.41 1.30
CA SER A 279 -0.35 -20.74 0.65
C SER A 279 -0.38 -19.23 0.91
N ILE A 280 -0.13 -18.79 2.14
CA ILE A 280 -0.04 -17.35 2.47
C ILE A 280 1.13 -16.70 1.73
N SER A 281 2.26 -17.40 1.64
CA SER A 281 3.45 -16.93 0.92
C SER A 281 3.20 -16.79 -0.57
N ILE A 282 2.56 -17.77 -1.21
CA ILE A 282 2.17 -17.76 -2.63
C ILE A 282 1.25 -16.57 -2.91
N PHE A 283 0.24 -16.36 -2.06
CA PHE A 283 -0.66 -15.22 -2.16
C PHE A 283 0.12 -13.88 -2.06
N ASN A 284 0.99 -13.72 -1.07
CA ASN A 284 1.73 -12.47 -0.89
C ASN A 284 2.75 -12.21 -2.00
N PHE A 285 3.49 -13.21 -2.48
CA PHE A 285 4.39 -13.03 -3.62
C PHE A 285 3.66 -12.57 -4.88
N SER A 286 2.54 -13.21 -5.22
CA SER A 286 1.75 -12.81 -6.38
C SER A 286 1.10 -11.44 -6.21
N PHE A 287 0.63 -11.11 -4.99
CA PHE A 287 0.07 -9.80 -4.65
C PHE A 287 1.12 -8.69 -4.75
N ASN A 288 2.34 -8.93 -4.29
CA ASN A 288 3.45 -7.97 -4.40
C ASN A 288 3.84 -7.75 -5.87
N LEU A 289 3.94 -8.81 -6.68
CA LEU A 289 4.27 -8.69 -8.10
C LEU A 289 3.24 -7.86 -8.87
N GLN A 290 1.93 -8.11 -8.67
CA GLN A 290 0.88 -7.35 -9.34
C GLN A 290 0.80 -5.90 -8.84
N SER A 291 1.28 -5.61 -7.63
CA SER A 291 1.30 -4.26 -7.09
C SER A 291 2.26 -3.32 -7.85
N VAL A 292 3.26 -3.86 -8.54
CA VAL A 292 4.24 -3.06 -9.29
C VAL A 292 3.57 -2.27 -10.43
N PRO A 293 2.91 -2.90 -11.42
CA PRO A 293 2.20 -2.15 -12.45
C PRO A 293 1.06 -1.30 -11.88
N LEU A 294 0.37 -1.76 -10.83
CA LEU A 294 -0.66 -0.98 -10.17
C LEU A 294 -0.11 0.35 -9.64
N ASN A 295 1.02 0.31 -8.92
CA ASN A 295 1.64 1.51 -8.33
C ASN A 295 2.18 2.45 -9.40
N ILE A 296 2.84 1.90 -10.43
CA ILE A 296 3.45 2.70 -11.51
C ILE A 296 2.40 3.38 -12.37
N ILE A 297 1.30 2.71 -12.68
CA ILE A 297 0.25 3.22 -13.57
C ILE A 297 -0.94 3.73 -12.75
N GLY A 298 -1.71 2.83 -12.14
CA GLY A 298 -2.99 3.16 -11.52
C GLY A 298 -2.89 4.20 -10.43
N ILE A 299 -2.04 3.97 -9.44
CA ILE A 299 -1.88 4.85 -8.28
C ILE A 299 -1.21 6.17 -8.67
N SER A 300 -0.15 6.13 -9.52
CA SER A 300 0.59 7.33 -9.92
C SER A 300 -0.30 8.31 -10.69
N TYR A 301 -1.06 7.84 -11.70
CA TYR A 301 -1.99 8.70 -12.42
C TYR A 301 -3.10 9.25 -11.51
N ALA A 302 -3.64 8.43 -10.62
CA ALA A 302 -4.69 8.85 -9.69
C ALA A 302 -4.18 9.90 -8.68
N VAL A 303 -2.93 9.79 -8.21
CA VAL A 303 -2.29 10.77 -7.31
C VAL A 303 -2.01 12.07 -8.06
N ALA A 304 -1.47 12.00 -9.28
CA ALA A 304 -1.13 13.18 -10.09
C ALA A 304 -2.38 13.99 -10.50
N ALA A 305 -3.51 13.33 -10.77
CA ALA A 305 -4.75 13.98 -11.13
C ALA A 305 -5.43 14.71 -9.97
N PHE A 306 -5.21 14.23 -8.72
CA PHE A 306 -5.96 14.71 -7.56
C PHE A 306 -5.90 16.23 -7.32
N PRO A 307 -4.72 16.90 -7.32
CA PRO A 307 -4.66 18.37 -7.12
C PRO A 307 -5.42 19.14 -8.20
N THR A 308 -5.38 18.67 -9.46
CA THR A 308 -6.07 19.30 -10.58
C THR A 308 -7.59 19.15 -10.44
N LEU A 309 -8.06 17.96 -10.04
CA LEU A 309 -9.48 17.71 -9.75
C LEU A 309 -9.99 18.62 -8.61
N VAL A 310 -9.23 18.75 -7.52
CA VAL A 310 -9.56 19.65 -6.40
C VAL A 310 -9.66 21.09 -6.90
N LYS A 311 -8.66 21.57 -7.65
CA LYS A 311 -8.62 22.94 -8.16
C LYS A 311 -9.79 23.25 -9.10
N SER A 312 -10.09 22.33 -10.05
CA SER A 312 -11.19 22.53 -11.00
C SER A 312 -12.55 22.56 -10.29
N PHE A 313 -12.73 21.71 -9.27
CA PHE A 313 -13.96 21.70 -8.47
C PHE A 313 -14.12 22.98 -7.62
N SER A 314 -13.06 23.39 -6.90
CA SER A 314 -13.06 24.60 -6.05
C SER A 314 -13.35 25.86 -6.87
N ASN A 315 -12.88 25.92 -8.12
CA ASN A 315 -13.15 27.02 -9.05
C ASN A 315 -14.52 26.91 -9.75
N GLN A 316 -15.37 25.95 -9.37
CA GLN A 316 -16.67 25.67 -9.97
C GLN A 316 -16.65 25.34 -11.47
N LYS A 317 -15.50 24.92 -12.00
CA LYS A 317 -15.28 24.57 -13.40
C LYS A 317 -15.63 23.08 -13.64
N LYS A 318 -16.92 22.76 -13.62
CA LYS A 318 -17.41 21.39 -13.74
C LYS A 318 -16.94 20.67 -15.02
N ASN A 319 -16.87 21.36 -16.15
CA ASN A 319 -16.43 20.76 -17.41
C ASN A 319 -14.93 20.41 -17.37
N GLU A 320 -14.07 21.29 -16.84
CA GLU A 320 -12.65 20.98 -16.65
C GLU A 320 -12.45 19.79 -15.71
N PHE A 321 -13.24 19.69 -14.63
CA PHE A 321 -13.22 18.54 -13.73
C PHE A 321 -13.56 17.23 -14.46
N LYS A 322 -14.65 17.23 -15.27
CA LYS A 322 -15.05 16.09 -16.09
C LYS A 322 -13.94 15.69 -17.09
N ASP A 323 -13.35 16.67 -17.78
CA ASP A 323 -12.31 16.41 -18.80
C ASP A 323 -11.03 15.86 -18.19
N HIS A 324 -10.57 16.39 -17.06
CA HIS A 324 -9.42 15.85 -16.34
C HIS A 324 -9.67 14.42 -15.86
N LEU A 325 -10.86 14.13 -15.33
CA LEU A 325 -11.23 12.79 -14.89
C LEU A 325 -11.29 11.81 -16.08
N LYS A 326 -11.93 12.21 -17.20
CA LYS A 326 -11.99 11.42 -18.44
C LYS A 326 -10.59 11.12 -19.00
N SER A 327 -9.76 12.16 -19.10
CA SER A 327 -8.39 12.03 -19.63
C SER A 327 -7.55 11.07 -18.78
N THR A 328 -7.57 11.26 -17.46
CA THR A 328 -6.79 10.39 -16.54
C THR A 328 -7.29 8.94 -16.58
N ALA A 329 -8.59 8.72 -16.60
CA ALA A 329 -9.16 7.39 -16.71
C ALA A 329 -8.75 6.68 -18.02
N ARG A 330 -8.75 7.40 -19.14
CA ARG A 330 -8.28 6.89 -20.45
C ARG A 330 -6.80 6.50 -20.40
N GLN A 331 -5.94 7.30 -19.74
CA GLN A 331 -4.53 6.98 -19.58
C GLN A 331 -4.31 5.71 -18.74
N ILE A 332 -5.06 5.56 -17.64
CA ILE A 332 -4.99 4.34 -16.83
C ILE A 332 -5.41 3.12 -17.66
N VAL A 333 -6.50 3.20 -18.42
CA VAL A 333 -6.94 2.10 -19.29
C VAL A 333 -5.88 1.78 -20.34
N PHE A 334 -5.38 2.80 -21.04
CA PHE A 334 -4.42 2.66 -22.12
C PHE A 334 -3.14 1.94 -21.69
N TRP A 335 -2.56 2.33 -20.56
CA TRP A 335 -1.32 1.72 -20.08
C TRP A 335 -1.53 0.40 -19.34
N SER A 336 -2.65 0.24 -18.63
CA SER A 336 -2.89 -0.98 -17.85
C SER A 336 -3.21 -2.17 -18.74
N MET A 337 -3.94 -2.01 -19.86
CA MET A 337 -4.36 -3.12 -20.70
C MET A 337 -3.18 -3.91 -21.29
N PRO A 338 -2.18 -3.29 -21.95
CA PRO A 338 -1.03 -4.04 -22.47
C PRO A 338 -0.28 -4.77 -21.35
N VAL A 339 -0.12 -4.12 -20.19
CA VAL A 339 0.60 -4.73 -19.06
C VAL A 339 -0.14 -5.93 -18.50
N ILE A 340 -1.48 -5.88 -18.39
CA ILE A 340 -2.29 -7.03 -17.98
C ILE A 340 -2.07 -8.22 -18.91
N PHE A 341 -2.16 -8.00 -20.23
CA PHE A 341 -1.96 -9.07 -21.20
C PHE A 341 -0.55 -9.66 -21.13
N LEU A 342 0.48 -8.82 -21.03
CA LEU A 342 1.86 -9.28 -20.86
C LEU A 342 2.05 -10.07 -19.55
N PHE A 343 1.45 -9.63 -18.44
CA PHE A 343 1.53 -10.32 -17.15
C PHE A 343 0.82 -11.68 -17.19
N ILE A 344 -0.29 -11.81 -17.93
CA ILE A 344 -0.99 -13.08 -18.10
C ILE A 344 -0.19 -14.03 -18.99
N VAL A 345 0.31 -13.56 -20.14
CA VAL A 345 1.04 -14.38 -21.11
C VAL A 345 2.41 -14.78 -20.58
N LEU A 346 3.17 -13.82 -20.05
CA LEU A 346 4.53 -14.03 -19.56
C LEU A 346 4.59 -14.36 -18.06
N ARG A 347 3.46 -14.75 -17.44
CA ARG A 347 3.37 -14.97 -15.99
C ARG A 347 4.46 -15.87 -15.42
N ALA A 348 4.74 -16.99 -16.10
CA ALA A 348 5.73 -17.96 -15.64
C ALA A 348 7.15 -17.42 -15.78
N GLN A 349 7.46 -16.73 -16.88
CA GLN A 349 8.74 -16.10 -17.13
C GLN A 349 9.00 -14.98 -16.12
N ILE A 350 8.02 -14.10 -15.88
CA ILE A 350 8.12 -13.02 -14.88
C ILE A 350 8.42 -13.59 -13.50
N VAL A 351 7.63 -14.57 -13.05
CA VAL A 351 7.83 -15.19 -11.73
C VAL A 351 9.17 -15.90 -11.65
N ARG A 352 9.56 -16.65 -12.72
CA ARG A 352 10.83 -17.37 -12.73
C ARG A 352 12.05 -16.46 -12.70
N VAL A 353 12.04 -15.36 -13.45
CA VAL A 353 13.14 -14.39 -13.47
C VAL A 353 13.26 -13.65 -12.15
N ILE A 354 12.13 -13.25 -11.56
CA ILE A 354 12.14 -12.43 -10.34
C ILE A 354 12.34 -13.30 -9.10
N LEU A 355 11.62 -14.42 -8.94
CA LEU A 355 11.59 -15.20 -7.72
C LEU A 355 12.29 -16.56 -7.84
N GLY A 356 12.41 -17.12 -9.04
CA GLY A 356 12.80 -18.51 -9.28
C GLY A 356 14.28 -18.81 -9.03
N SER A 357 14.69 -18.83 -7.75
CA SER A 357 16.04 -19.18 -7.35
C SER A 357 16.07 -19.83 -5.95
N GLY A 358 17.09 -20.60 -5.64
CA GLY A 358 17.31 -21.21 -4.31
C GLY A 358 16.15 -22.12 -3.88
N SER A 359 15.53 -21.81 -2.76
CA SER A 359 14.42 -22.58 -2.17
C SER A 359 13.08 -22.44 -2.91
N PHE A 360 13.02 -21.65 -4.00
CA PHE A 360 11.80 -21.43 -4.75
C PHE A 360 11.67 -22.46 -5.88
N SER A 361 10.85 -23.52 -5.68
CA SER A 361 10.67 -24.64 -6.58
C SER A 361 9.94 -24.26 -7.89
N TRP A 362 9.93 -25.19 -8.87
CA TRP A 362 9.13 -25.02 -10.09
C TRP A 362 7.62 -25.05 -9.81
N GLU A 363 7.17 -25.86 -8.86
CA GLU A 363 5.77 -25.92 -8.44
C GLU A 363 5.35 -24.58 -7.84
N ASN A 364 6.18 -23.98 -6.97
CA ASN A 364 5.97 -22.62 -6.44
C ASN A 364 5.89 -21.58 -7.57
N THR A 365 6.74 -21.73 -8.60
CA THR A 365 6.69 -20.85 -9.78
C THR A 365 5.35 -20.94 -10.48
N ARG A 366 4.83 -22.16 -10.69
CA ARG A 366 3.53 -22.37 -11.36
C ARG A 366 2.37 -21.81 -10.52
N LEU A 367 2.34 -22.03 -9.22
CA LEU A 367 1.28 -21.53 -8.32
C LEU A 367 1.29 -19.99 -8.24
N VAL A 368 2.47 -19.37 -8.05
CA VAL A 368 2.59 -17.91 -8.02
C VAL A 368 2.25 -17.31 -9.37
N ALA A 369 2.64 -17.94 -10.48
CA ALA A 369 2.30 -17.47 -11.82
C ALA A 369 0.80 -17.56 -12.10
N ALA A 370 0.13 -18.64 -11.67
CA ALA A 370 -1.31 -18.78 -11.77
C ALA A 370 -2.04 -17.70 -10.95
N SER A 371 -1.62 -17.49 -9.71
CA SER A 371 -2.14 -16.43 -8.84
C SER A 371 -1.91 -15.05 -9.44
N LEU A 372 -0.73 -14.78 -10.02
CA LEU A 372 -0.40 -13.53 -10.69
C LEU A 372 -1.30 -13.26 -11.89
N ALA A 373 -1.60 -14.27 -12.70
CA ALA A 373 -2.51 -14.14 -13.84
C ALA A 373 -3.91 -13.71 -13.39
N ILE A 374 -4.44 -14.32 -12.31
CA ILE A 374 -5.73 -13.96 -11.74
C ILE A 374 -5.72 -12.53 -11.22
N PHE A 375 -4.71 -12.15 -10.43
CA PHE A 375 -4.58 -10.80 -9.91
C PHE A 375 -4.44 -9.75 -11.01
N SER A 376 -3.72 -10.07 -12.09
CA SER A 376 -3.46 -9.12 -13.18
C SER A 376 -4.74 -8.59 -13.80
N ILE A 377 -5.80 -9.40 -13.89
CA ILE A 377 -7.10 -8.97 -14.38
C ILE A 377 -7.68 -7.81 -13.56
N SER A 378 -7.41 -7.78 -12.26
CA SER A 378 -7.91 -6.74 -11.36
C SER A 378 -7.07 -5.47 -11.31
N VAL A 379 -5.88 -5.43 -11.91
CA VAL A 379 -4.97 -4.26 -11.87
C VAL A 379 -5.64 -2.99 -12.40
N LEU A 380 -6.32 -3.09 -13.55
CA LEU A 380 -7.09 -1.96 -14.08
C LEU A 380 -8.18 -1.52 -13.12
N ALA A 381 -8.93 -2.48 -12.57
CA ALA A 381 -10.01 -2.19 -11.62
C ALA A 381 -9.48 -1.45 -10.37
N GLN A 382 -8.38 -1.92 -9.79
CA GLN A 382 -7.72 -1.28 -8.65
C GLN A 382 -7.27 0.15 -8.98
N GLY A 383 -6.66 0.37 -10.14
CA GLY A 383 -6.27 1.70 -10.62
C GLY A 383 -7.48 2.64 -10.80
N MET A 384 -8.57 2.12 -11.36
CA MET A 384 -9.83 2.86 -11.50
C MET A 384 -10.46 3.21 -10.16
N VAL A 385 -10.53 2.27 -9.21
CA VAL A 385 -10.99 2.55 -7.83
C VAL A 385 -10.16 3.66 -7.20
N ALA A 386 -8.84 3.64 -7.37
CA ALA A 386 -7.96 4.66 -6.83
C ALA A 386 -8.25 6.05 -7.40
N LEU A 387 -8.53 6.17 -8.70
CA LEU A 387 -8.89 7.43 -9.35
C LEU A 387 -10.30 7.90 -8.96
N LEU A 388 -11.30 7.02 -9.07
CA LEU A 388 -12.71 7.37 -8.88
C LEU A 388 -13.00 7.73 -7.41
N SER A 389 -12.35 7.04 -6.45
CA SER A 389 -12.41 7.44 -5.03
C SER A 389 -11.83 8.84 -4.81
N ARG A 390 -10.71 9.18 -5.48
CA ARG A 390 -10.13 10.53 -5.39
C ARG A 390 -11.00 11.61 -6.02
N ALA A 391 -11.78 11.28 -7.06
CA ALA A 391 -12.77 12.22 -7.61
C ALA A 391 -13.82 12.62 -6.55
N TYR A 392 -14.30 11.65 -5.75
CA TYR A 392 -15.17 11.94 -4.63
C TYR A 392 -14.49 12.72 -3.51
N TYR A 393 -13.22 12.39 -3.18
CA TYR A 393 -12.46 13.14 -2.17
C TYR A 393 -12.22 14.58 -2.60
N ALA A 394 -12.04 14.85 -3.89
CA ALA A 394 -11.84 16.20 -4.43
C ALA A 394 -13.06 17.11 -4.20
N ILE A 395 -14.25 16.56 -4.12
CA ILE A 395 -15.50 17.29 -3.81
C ILE A 395 -15.88 17.26 -2.32
N GLY A 396 -15.01 16.69 -1.46
CA GLY A 396 -15.27 16.54 -0.02
C GLY A 396 -16.22 15.40 0.36
N ASN A 397 -16.67 14.57 -0.59
CA ASN A 397 -17.56 13.44 -0.31
C ASN A 397 -16.78 12.17 -0.01
N THR A 398 -16.49 11.92 1.26
CA THR A 398 -15.79 10.72 1.71
C THR A 398 -16.73 9.53 1.97
N LYS A 399 -18.04 9.77 2.11
CA LYS A 399 -19.03 8.74 2.46
C LYS A 399 -19.25 7.73 1.34
N ARG A 400 -19.29 8.20 0.07
CA ARG A 400 -19.52 7.30 -1.08
C ARG A 400 -18.41 6.25 -1.23
N PRO A 401 -17.13 6.61 -1.36
CA PRO A 401 -16.06 5.62 -1.41
C PRO A 401 -16.04 4.70 -0.19
N LEU A 402 -16.31 5.23 1.01
CA LEU A 402 -16.36 4.45 2.24
C LEU A 402 -17.42 3.33 2.16
N THR A 403 -18.65 3.66 1.78
CA THR A 403 -19.74 2.68 1.70
C THR A 403 -19.50 1.62 0.63
N VAL A 404 -19.00 2.02 -0.55
CA VAL A 404 -18.70 1.08 -1.64
C VAL A 404 -17.54 0.16 -1.25
N ASN A 405 -16.46 0.71 -0.67
CA ASN A 405 -15.32 -0.08 -0.22
C ASN A 405 -15.71 -1.07 0.90
N LEU A 406 -16.52 -0.64 1.86
CA LEU A 406 -17.04 -1.52 2.93
C LEU A 406 -17.83 -2.69 2.33
N PHE A 407 -18.80 -2.39 1.45
CA PHE A 407 -19.62 -3.42 0.79
C PHE A 407 -18.75 -4.42 0.03
N CYS A 408 -17.80 -3.94 -0.78
CA CYS A 408 -16.93 -4.80 -1.57
C CYS A 408 -15.93 -5.59 -0.70
N SER A 409 -15.47 -5.03 0.42
CA SER A 409 -14.63 -5.77 1.38
C SER A 409 -15.37 -6.95 2.00
N VAL A 410 -16.62 -6.74 2.41
CA VAL A 410 -17.48 -7.82 2.90
C VAL A 410 -17.73 -8.85 1.81
N LEU A 411 -17.99 -8.41 0.58
CA LEU A 411 -18.17 -9.30 -0.56
C LEU A 411 -16.92 -10.15 -0.85
N ILE A 412 -15.71 -9.56 -0.80
CA ILE A 412 -14.45 -10.32 -0.95
C ILE A 412 -14.36 -11.44 0.08
N ILE A 413 -14.72 -11.16 1.33
CA ILE A 413 -14.72 -12.18 2.40
C ILE A 413 -15.70 -13.31 2.08
N ILE A 414 -16.93 -12.97 1.68
CA ILE A 414 -17.94 -13.95 1.30
C ILE A 414 -17.50 -14.78 0.09
N LEU A 415 -16.99 -14.12 -0.95
CA LEU A 415 -16.49 -14.79 -2.17
C LEU A 415 -15.31 -15.71 -1.87
N SER A 416 -14.40 -15.32 -0.96
CA SER A 416 -13.29 -16.18 -0.54
C SER A 416 -13.78 -17.49 0.05
N PHE A 417 -14.77 -17.43 0.94
CA PHE A 417 -15.39 -18.61 1.52
C PHE A 417 -16.13 -19.45 0.45
N VAL A 418 -16.95 -18.81 -0.38
CA VAL A 418 -17.76 -19.49 -1.40
C VAL A 418 -16.89 -20.17 -2.44
N PHE A 419 -15.87 -19.50 -2.97
CA PHE A 419 -14.99 -20.10 -3.99
C PHE A 419 -14.15 -21.24 -3.42
N LEU A 420 -13.67 -21.16 -2.18
CA LEU A 420 -13.00 -22.28 -1.53
C LEU A 420 -13.94 -23.49 -1.42
N ARG A 421 -15.19 -23.28 -0.98
CA ARG A 421 -16.19 -24.37 -0.88
C ARG A 421 -16.56 -24.96 -2.24
N ILE A 422 -16.71 -24.13 -3.27
CA ILE A 422 -16.97 -24.62 -4.63
C ILE A 422 -15.79 -25.44 -5.14
N PHE A 423 -14.56 -24.97 -4.91
CA PHE A 423 -13.35 -25.66 -5.35
C PHE A 423 -13.18 -27.03 -4.68
N GLU A 424 -13.51 -27.15 -3.39
CA GLU A 424 -13.47 -28.41 -2.64
C GLU A 424 -14.54 -29.39 -3.11
N ASN A 425 -15.78 -28.94 -3.36
CA ASN A 425 -16.95 -29.80 -3.57
C ASN A 425 -17.30 -30.05 -5.04
N VAL A 426 -16.86 -29.18 -5.97
CA VAL A 426 -17.21 -29.26 -7.39
C VAL A 426 -15.98 -29.61 -8.22
N ALA A 427 -15.76 -30.89 -8.45
CA ALA A 427 -14.59 -31.41 -9.18
C ALA A 427 -14.43 -30.78 -10.56
N VAL A 428 -15.54 -30.57 -11.30
CA VAL A 428 -15.50 -29.95 -12.64
C VAL A 428 -14.93 -28.53 -12.59
N PHE A 429 -15.33 -27.74 -11.59
CA PHE A 429 -14.79 -26.39 -11.40
C PHE A 429 -13.32 -26.43 -11.08
N ARG A 430 -12.90 -27.33 -10.19
CA ARG A 430 -11.48 -27.50 -9.84
C ARG A 430 -10.64 -27.85 -11.07
N TYR A 431 -11.00 -28.89 -11.79
CA TYR A 431 -10.28 -29.32 -13.00
C TYR A 431 -10.25 -28.22 -14.07
N PHE A 432 -11.36 -27.48 -14.26
CA PHE A 432 -11.39 -26.36 -15.19
C PHE A 432 -10.36 -25.28 -14.84
N ILE A 433 -10.31 -24.85 -13.55
CA ILE A 433 -9.35 -23.82 -13.09
C ILE A 433 -7.91 -24.33 -13.17
N GLU A 434 -7.65 -25.58 -12.74
CA GLU A 434 -6.33 -26.15 -12.77
C GLU A 434 -5.81 -26.29 -14.21
N SER A 435 -6.64 -26.71 -15.15
CA SER A 435 -6.29 -26.82 -16.56
C SER A 435 -6.09 -25.48 -17.22
N LEU A 436 -7.01 -24.53 -16.99
CA LEU A 436 -6.91 -23.16 -17.52
C LEU A 436 -5.60 -22.47 -17.11
N LEU A 437 -5.17 -22.70 -15.88
CA LEU A 437 -3.97 -22.06 -15.30
C LEU A 437 -2.71 -22.91 -15.44
N LYS A 438 -2.82 -24.15 -15.98
CA LYS A 438 -1.74 -25.12 -16.17
C LYS A 438 -1.06 -25.51 -14.84
N VAL A 439 -1.88 -25.81 -13.82
CA VAL A 439 -1.43 -26.20 -12.47
C VAL A 439 -1.93 -27.57 -12.05
N GLU A 440 -2.32 -28.43 -13.02
CA GLU A 440 -2.74 -29.79 -12.74
C GLU A 440 -1.63 -30.56 -11.99
N ASN A 441 -2.06 -31.43 -11.09
CA ASN A 441 -1.19 -32.31 -10.29
C ASN A 441 -0.23 -31.55 -9.33
N ILE A 442 -0.55 -30.31 -8.97
CA ILE A 442 0.17 -29.55 -7.94
C ILE A 442 -0.67 -29.51 -6.66
N VAL A 443 -0.02 -29.76 -5.52
CA VAL A 443 -0.64 -29.61 -4.20
C VAL A 443 -0.79 -28.12 -3.88
N GLY A 444 -1.93 -27.73 -3.29
CA GLY A 444 -2.15 -26.36 -2.84
C GLY A 444 -2.79 -25.43 -3.87
N THR A 445 -3.39 -25.99 -4.94
CA THR A 445 -4.09 -25.21 -5.98
C THR A 445 -5.32 -24.47 -5.45
N GLU A 446 -5.88 -24.88 -4.32
CA GLU A 446 -6.99 -24.19 -3.62
C GLU A 446 -6.67 -22.74 -3.26
N VAL A 447 -5.39 -22.38 -3.07
CA VAL A 447 -4.95 -20.98 -2.83
C VAL A 447 -5.39 -20.03 -3.94
N LEU A 448 -5.57 -20.51 -5.16
CA LEU A 448 -5.98 -19.69 -6.32
C LEU A 448 -7.37 -19.07 -6.16
N MET A 449 -8.19 -19.64 -5.28
CA MET A 449 -9.52 -19.12 -4.99
C MET A 449 -9.47 -17.76 -4.26
N LEU A 450 -8.41 -17.50 -3.51
CA LEU A 450 -8.23 -16.23 -2.77
C LEU A 450 -7.91 -15.06 -3.72
N PRO A 451 -6.93 -15.15 -4.63
CA PRO A 451 -6.75 -14.16 -5.71
C PRO A 451 -8.00 -13.98 -6.56
N LEU A 452 -8.75 -15.05 -6.85
CA LEU A 452 -9.97 -14.98 -7.64
C LEU A 452 -11.06 -14.16 -6.90
N ALA A 453 -11.30 -14.46 -5.64
CA ALA A 453 -12.26 -13.71 -4.81
C ALA A 453 -11.88 -12.22 -4.69
N TYR A 454 -10.61 -11.94 -4.44
CA TYR A 454 -10.09 -10.57 -4.40
C TYR A 454 -10.29 -9.84 -5.72
N SER A 455 -9.96 -10.49 -6.84
CA SER A 455 -10.07 -9.89 -8.17
C SER A 455 -11.53 -9.61 -8.55
N VAL A 456 -12.45 -10.57 -8.35
CA VAL A 456 -13.87 -10.39 -8.62
C VAL A 456 -14.45 -9.25 -7.76
N GLY A 457 -14.17 -9.25 -6.45
CA GLY A 457 -14.64 -8.20 -5.55
C GLY A 457 -14.10 -6.82 -5.89
N THR A 458 -12.84 -6.73 -6.33
CA THR A 458 -12.22 -5.46 -6.74
C THR A 458 -12.77 -4.97 -8.08
N ILE A 459 -13.04 -5.86 -9.03
CA ILE A 459 -13.69 -5.51 -10.30
C ILE A 459 -15.09 -4.96 -10.02
N LEU A 460 -15.86 -5.61 -9.14
CA LEU A 460 -17.18 -5.10 -8.77
C LEU A 460 -17.09 -3.74 -8.06
N ASN A 461 -16.07 -3.54 -7.22
CA ASN A 461 -15.78 -2.25 -6.61
C ASN A 461 -15.57 -1.15 -7.67
N ALA A 462 -14.78 -1.44 -8.70
CA ALA A 462 -14.56 -0.50 -9.81
C ALA A 462 -15.86 -0.21 -10.58
N ILE A 463 -16.67 -1.23 -10.84
CA ILE A 463 -17.97 -1.09 -11.54
C ILE A 463 -18.92 -0.21 -10.72
N LEU A 464 -19.01 -0.42 -9.40
CA LEU A 464 -19.87 0.39 -8.53
C LEU A 464 -19.38 1.85 -8.46
N HIS A 465 -18.08 2.07 -8.27
CA HIS A 465 -17.51 3.43 -8.32
C HIS A 465 -17.76 4.10 -9.67
N TRP A 466 -17.57 3.38 -10.75
CA TRP A 466 -17.86 3.85 -12.10
C TRP A 466 -19.34 4.23 -12.29
N TYR A 467 -20.26 3.38 -11.84
CA TYR A 467 -21.69 3.65 -11.91
C TYR A 467 -22.06 4.92 -11.14
N PHE A 468 -21.60 5.06 -9.90
CA PHE A 468 -21.89 6.26 -9.11
C PHE A 468 -21.26 7.52 -9.69
N VAL A 469 -20.01 7.48 -10.17
CA VAL A 469 -19.33 8.62 -10.80
C VAL A 469 -20.06 9.05 -12.08
N ARG A 470 -20.51 8.09 -12.91
CA ARG A 470 -21.31 8.41 -14.10
C ARG A 470 -22.61 9.11 -13.74
N ARG A 471 -23.29 8.62 -12.72
CA ARG A 471 -24.56 9.20 -12.25
C ARG A 471 -24.36 10.60 -11.66
N ASP A 472 -23.35 10.76 -10.80
CA ASP A 472 -23.21 11.95 -9.97
C ASP A 472 -22.45 13.10 -10.73
N PHE A 473 -21.60 12.76 -11.71
CA PHE A 473 -20.72 13.75 -12.39
C PHE A 473 -20.81 13.78 -13.91
N MET A 474 -21.19 12.68 -14.59
CA MET A 474 -21.03 12.51 -16.03
C MET A 474 -22.33 12.47 -16.81
N GLU A 475 -23.46 12.73 -16.16
CA GLU A 475 -24.79 12.73 -16.81
C GLU A 475 -25.05 11.47 -17.66
N HIS A 476 -24.54 10.34 -17.18
CA HIS A 476 -24.59 9.01 -17.83
C HIS A 476 -23.75 8.86 -19.12
N GLU A 477 -22.92 9.83 -19.52
CA GLU A 477 -22.02 9.67 -20.64
C GLU A 477 -20.99 8.53 -20.44
N SER A 478 -20.77 7.73 -21.49
CA SER A 478 -19.72 6.72 -21.50
C SER A 478 -18.42 7.31 -22.05
N PHE A 479 -17.44 7.57 -21.19
CA PHE A 479 -16.22 8.27 -21.59
C PHE A 479 -14.97 7.39 -21.74
N ILE A 480 -15.05 6.09 -21.41
CA ILE A 480 -13.92 5.15 -21.47
C ILE A 480 -14.14 4.07 -22.53
N THR A 481 -15.38 3.78 -22.91
CA THR A 481 -15.75 2.59 -23.70
C THR A 481 -14.91 2.46 -24.96
N LYS A 482 -14.76 3.55 -25.73
CA LYS A 482 -13.94 3.53 -26.97
C LYS A 482 -12.48 3.17 -26.68
N THR A 483 -11.86 3.85 -25.69
CA THR A 483 -10.47 3.59 -25.32
C THR A 483 -10.29 2.18 -24.77
N PHE A 484 -11.26 1.68 -23.99
CA PHE A 484 -11.23 0.32 -23.44
C PHE A 484 -11.17 -0.73 -24.57
N PHE A 485 -12.11 -0.70 -25.52
CA PHE A 485 -12.15 -1.68 -26.62
C PHE A 485 -10.96 -1.57 -27.56
N GLN A 486 -10.49 -0.34 -27.85
CA GLN A 486 -9.30 -0.14 -28.68
C GLN A 486 -8.04 -0.68 -27.99
N SER A 487 -7.85 -0.36 -26.69
CA SER A 487 -6.72 -0.87 -25.92
C SER A 487 -6.81 -2.38 -25.71
N LEU A 488 -8.01 -2.94 -25.52
CA LEU A 488 -8.23 -4.39 -25.41
C LEU A 488 -7.80 -5.10 -26.68
N GLY A 489 -8.26 -4.64 -27.85
CA GLY A 489 -7.88 -5.22 -29.15
C GLY A 489 -6.38 -5.14 -29.40
N ALA A 490 -5.76 -3.97 -29.21
CA ALA A 490 -4.31 -3.80 -29.37
C ALA A 490 -3.52 -4.70 -28.40
N SER A 491 -3.97 -4.80 -27.14
CA SER A 491 -3.30 -5.61 -26.11
C SER A 491 -3.42 -7.12 -26.39
N PHE A 492 -4.51 -7.55 -27.00
CA PHE A 492 -4.69 -8.93 -27.42
C PHE A 492 -3.64 -9.31 -28.49
N PHE A 493 -3.39 -8.44 -29.48
CA PHE A 493 -2.33 -8.67 -30.46
C PHE A 493 -0.93 -8.67 -29.82
N ILE A 494 -0.67 -7.75 -28.88
CA ILE A 494 0.59 -7.77 -28.10
C ILE A 494 0.75 -9.12 -27.38
N GLY A 495 -0.32 -9.63 -26.76
CA GLY A 495 -0.32 -10.92 -26.09
C GLY A 495 0.01 -12.08 -27.01
N ILE A 496 -0.56 -12.11 -28.22
CA ILE A 496 -0.27 -13.16 -29.24
C ILE A 496 1.20 -13.11 -29.67
N VAL A 497 1.74 -11.90 -29.92
CA VAL A 497 3.14 -11.75 -30.35
C VAL A 497 4.13 -12.12 -29.23
N ALA A 498 3.74 -11.91 -27.96
CA ALA A 498 4.56 -12.23 -26.81
C ALA A 498 4.52 -13.72 -26.39
N TYR A 499 3.50 -14.48 -26.85
CA TYR A 499 3.35 -15.92 -26.58
C TYR A 499 4.26 -16.74 -27.48
#